data_11c189a712794b08eaaa44a14f18d83f
#
_entry.id   11c189a712794b08eaaa44a14f18d83f
#
_cell.length_a   1.000
_cell.length_b   1.000
_cell.length_c   1.000
_cell.angle_alpha   90.00
_cell.angle_beta   90.00
_cell.angle_gamma   90.00
#
_symmetry.space_group_name_H-M   'P 1'
#
loop_
_entity.id
_entity.type
_entity.pdbx_description
1 polymer ?
#
loop_
_entity_poly.entity_id
_entity_poly.type
_entity_poly.pdbx_seq_one_letter_code
_entity_poly.pdbx_strand_id
1 'polypeptide(L)'
;MKIINLFAAAVFAATLFPAGAQELKKSVTWENIRNHPAPLPVIGELAAVKSDVNVPSLWSVGVETMDRDYARFPEFRQFVGETGVGYGRLQSGWAKTEQKKGKYNFEWLDEHVDGLIAEGIHPWMCLCYGNPIYSEHGHDLNAKLFPDGPIMDGWLRYVKATVKRYKGKVTMWEVWNEPDGRKNLDSYALYANLFVRTAKAIKEVDPQAKIAAFGSCSPDRKYIRQSMELIAQAGGVQYIDYITYHAYWPTPEIIVPYVKELRADIDKYSTSIGLLQGETGCPGQLEYGHAMNGIEWNEYSQAKWDMRQALIHFSMGIPYSFFTMVDLNYGWMLQSYGLVRMNGAGKAVYKRPKFYAVQHIASLFTPEFKATDAVGLSCNTSEKVYSFGLEKNGRPVGCVLWLCGNRPSDTLERRLADISVQGVTMKDPVYVDMLTGYVHDLKGIVDNYYAREYDTVILKDFPIWDSPVVIIDRSELPNLTNFSRHE
;
A
#
# COMPACT_ATOMS: atom_id res chain seq x y z
N MET A 1 7.97 -66.18 -22.99
CA MET A 1 6.92 -65.14 -23.15
C MET A 1 7.53 -63.83 -22.69
N LYS A 2 7.97 -63.03 -23.65
CA LYS A 2 8.62 -61.72 -23.39
C LYS A 2 7.57 -60.63 -23.43
N ILE A 3 7.42 -59.91 -22.34
CA ILE A 3 6.54 -58.72 -22.28
C ILE A 3 7.41 -57.51 -22.64
N ILE A 4 7.07 -56.89 -23.76
CA ILE A 4 7.68 -55.65 -24.27
C ILE A 4 6.95 -54.49 -23.63
N ASN A 5 7.69 -53.70 -22.81
CA ASN A 5 7.21 -52.41 -22.33
C ASN A 5 7.38 -51.36 -23.41
N LEU A 6 6.29 -50.86 -23.95
CA LEU A 6 6.30 -49.63 -24.78
C LEU A 6 6.29 -48.40 -23.87
N PHE A 7 7.40 -47.67 -23.83
CA PHE A 7 7.41 -46.30 -23.37
C PHE A 7 6.90 -45.40 -24.49
N ALA A 8 5.74 -44.83 -24.30
CA ALA A 8 5.25 -43.75 -25.14
C ALA A 8 5.92 -42.44 -24.76
N ALA A 9 6.84 -41.98 -25.57
CA ALA A 9 7.41 -40.64 -25.47
C ALA A 9 6.37 -39.64 -25.96
N ALA A 10 5.79 -38.86 -25.05
CA ALA A 10 4.97 -37.71 -25.42
C ALA A 10 5.92 -36.59 -25.91
N VAL A 11 5.94 -36.42 -27.23
CA VAL A 11 6.61 -35.29 -27.88
C VAL A 11 5.70 -34.05 -27.60
N PHE A 12 6.11 -33.21 -26.66
CA PHE A 12 5.54 -31.87 -26.54
C PHE A 12 6.00 -31.06 -27.76
N ALA A 13 5.12 -30.91 -28.74
CA ALA A 13 5.28 -29.92 -29.78
C ALA A 13 5.17 -28.54 -29.12
N ALA A 14 6.32 -27.89 -28.89
CA ALA A 14 6.36 -26.47 -28.58
C ALA A 14 5.82 -25.73 -29.81
N THR A 15 4.53 -25.38 -29.75
CA THR A 15 3.99 -24.38 -30.66
C THR A 15 4.67 -23.07 -30.32
N LEU A 16 5.67 -22.70 -31.11
CA LEU A 16 6.22 -21.35 -31.20
C LEU A 16 5.03 -20.46 -31.59
N PHE A 17 4.41 -19.83 -30.61
CA PHE A 17 3.57 -18.68 -30.89
C PHE A 17 4.49 -17.64 -31.53
N PRO A 18 4.15 -17.13 -32.73
CA PRO A 18 4.87 -16.00 -33.27
C PRO A 18 4.77 -14.89 -32.22
N ALA A 19 5.89 -14.31 -31.85
CA ALA A 19 5.96 -13.06 -31.13
C ALA A 19 5.40 -11.96 -32.04
N GLY A 20 4.11 -12.02 -32.34
CA GLY A 20 3.32 -10.91 -32.80
C GLY A 20 3.36 -9.94 -31.64
N ALA A 21 4.02 -8.80 -31.83
CA ALA A 21 3.84 -7.65 -30.98
C ALA A 21 2.34 -7.45 -30.84
N GLN A 22 1.77 -7.85 -29.70
CA GLN A 22 0.47 -7.42 -29.29
C GLN A 22 0.60 -5.91 -29.33
N GLU A 23 -0.08 -5.25 -30.27
CA GLU A 23 -0.20 -3.79 -30.25
C GLU A 23 -0.62 -3.48 -28.83
N LEU A 24 0.31 -2.92 -28.04
CA LEU A 24 0.02 -2.38 -26.74
C LEU A 24 -1.12 -1.43 -26.97
N LYS A 25 -2.36 -1.83 -26.61
CA LYS A 25 -3.52 -0.94 -26.57
C LYS A 25 -2.96 0.35 -25.98
N LYS A 26 -3.02 1.46 -26.70
CA LYS A 26 -2.35 2.73 -26.41
C LYS A 26 -2.27 2.91 -24.92
N SER A 27 -1.08 2.80 -24.35
CA SER A 27 -0.88 2.79 -22.92
C SER A 27 -1.55 4.04 -22.38
N VAL A 28 -2.36 3.87 -21.35
CA VAL A 28 -3.02 4.93 -20.62
C VAL A 28 -1.93 5.80 -20.02
N THR A 29 -1.56 6.86 -20.71
CA THR A 29 -0.48 7.73 -20.27
C THR A 29 -1.00 8.74 -19.26
N TRP A 30 -0.12 9.20 -18.38
CA TRP A 30 -0.39 10.32 -17.48
C TRP A 30 -0.91 11.56 -18.22
N GLU A 31 -0.36 11.85 -19.37
CA GLU A 31 -0.80 12.94 -20.24
C GLU A 31 -2.26 12.80 -20.68
N ASN A 32 -2.70 11.59 -21.04
CA ASN A 32 -4.10 11.36 -21.41
C ASN A 32 -5.05 11.65 -20.24
N ILE A 33 -4.67 11.32 -19.00
CA ILE A 33 -5.47 11.65 -17.82
C ILE A 33 -5.57 13.17 -17.67
N ARG A 34 -4.47 13.88 -17.75
CA ARG A 34 -4.44 15.34 -17.59
C ARG A 34 -5.22 16.10 -18.69
N ASN A 35 -5.36 15.52 -19.87
CA ASN A 35 -6.14 16.08 -20.96
C ASN A 35 -7.67 15.89 -20.79
N HIS A 36 -8.11 15.22 -19.73
CA HIS A 36 -9.53 14.99 -19.40
C HIS A 36 -9.87 15.49 -17.98
N PRO A 37 -9.68 16.79 -17.70
CA PRO A 37 -10.01 17.37 -16.39
C PRO A 37 -11.52 17.29 -16.11
N ALA A 38 -11.93 17.53 -14.86
CA ALA A 38 -13.33 17.74 -14.54
C ALA A 38 -13.89 18.94 -15.34
N PRO A 39 -15.19 18.96 -15.69
CA PRO A 39 -15.80 20.03 -16.46
C PRO A 39 -16.03 21.31 -15.60
N LEU A 40 -15.01 21.75 -14.92
CA LEU A 40 -14.96 22.90 -14.02
C LEU A 40 -13.68 23.72 -14.31
N PRO A 41 -13.69 25.03 -14.06
CA PRO A 41 -12.50 25.85 -14.28
C PRO A 41 -11.31 25.37 -13.44
N VAL A 42 -10.19 25.06 -14.09
CA VAL A 42 -8.94 24.70 -13.41
C VAL A 42 -8.27 25.99 -12.91
N ILE A 43 -7.93 26.05 -11.64
CA ILE A 43 -7.30 27.22 -11.00
C ILE A 43 -5.91 26.95 -10.44
N GLY A 44 -5.50 25.70 -10.42
CA GLY A 44 -4.18 25.28 -9.95
C GLY A 44 -4.04 23.78 -9.91
N GLU A 45 -2.98 23.32 -9.30
CA GLU A 45 -2.72 21.91 -9.06
C GLU A 45 -2.01 21.68 -7.72
N LEU A 46 -2.15 20.49 -7.15
CA LEU A 46 -1.37 20.05 -6.00
C LEU A 46 0.10 19.93 -6.41
N ALA A 47 0.97 20.68 -5.73
CA ALA A 47 2.40 20.55 -5.94
C ALA A 47 2.90 19.23 -5.35
N ALA A 48 3.72 18.51 -6.10
CA ALA A 48 4.40 17.34 -5.58
C ALA A 48 5.36 17.75 -4.44
N VAL A 49 5.33 16.97 -3.36
CA VAL A 49 6.29 17.10 -2.25
C VAL A 49 7.33 15.99 -2.36
N LYS A 50 8.54 16.26 -1.90
CA LYS A 50 9.58 15.23 -1.76
C LYS A 50 9.53 14.63 -0.36
N SER A 51 9.94 13.40 -0.24
CA SER A 51 10.11 12.73 1.04
C SER A 51 11.19 13.43 1.88
N ASP A 52 10.94 13.56 3.18
CA ASP A 52 11.88 14.11 4.15
C ASP A 52 11.73 13.35 5.47
N VAL A 53 12.83 12.80 5.98
CA VAL A 53 12.86 12.07 7.25
C VAL A 53 12.42 12.90 8.46
N ASN A 54 12.45 14.24 8.34
CA ASN A 54 12.02 15.13 9.41
C ASN A 54 10.52 15.45 9.37
N VAL A 55 9.82 15.04 8.32
CA VAL A 55 8.39 15.29 8.14
C VAL A 55 7.60 14.03 8.47
N PRO A 56 6.73 14.04 9.49
CA PRO A 56 5.86 12.91 9.78
C PRO A 56 4.99 12.56 8.58
N SER A 57 4.75 11.27 8.37
CA SER A 57 3.91 10.77 7.29
C SER A 57 3.07 9.57 7.75
N LEU A 58 1.93 9.34 7.11
CA LEU A 58 1.11 8.14 7.27
C LEU A 58 1.35 7.13 6.14
N TRP A 59 2.16 7.49 5.15
CA TRP A 59 2.29 6.80 3.89
C TRP A 59 3.61 6.06 3.79
N SER A 60 3.54 4.83 3.31
CA SER A 60 4.67 3.96 3.04
C SER A 60 4.59 3.42 1.62
N VAL A 61 5.71 2.99 1.07
CA VAL A 61 5.77 2.24 -0.18
C VAL A 61 6.62 0.98 -0.02
N GLY A 62 6.20 -0.10 -0.65
CA GLY A 62 6.97 -1.34 -0.68
C GLY A 62 8.21 -1.21 -1.58
N VAL A 63 9.36 -1.55 -1.01
CA VAL A 63 10.65 -1.70 -1.69
C VAL A 63 11.13 -3.14 -1.47
N GLU A 64 10.18 -4.09 -1.54
CA GLU A 64 10.38 -5.50 -1.24
C GLU A 64 11.10 -6.23 -2.38
N THR A 65 11.41 -7.50 -2.12
CA THR A 65 11.93 -8.48 -3.08
C THR A 65 13.36 -8.28 -3.56
N MET A 66 14.07 -7.32 -2.97
CA MET A 66 15.48 -7.07 -3.27
C MET A 66 16.39 -8.21 -2.78
N ASP A 67 15.91 -8.99 -1.82
CA ASP A 67 16.55 -10.22 -1.35
C ASP A 67 16.56 -11.34 -2.41
N ARG A 68 15.66 -11.26 -3.41
CA ARG A 68 15.52 -12.22 -4.52
C ARG A 68 15.89 -11.63 -5.88
N ASP A 69 16.36 -10.38 -5.91
CA ASP A 69 16.81 -9.67 -7.12
C ASP A 69 15.69 -9.50 -8.18
N TYR A 70 14.40 -9.43 -7.75
CA TYR A 70 13.26 -9.22 -8.66
C TYR A 70 13.18 -7.79 -9.20
N ALA A 71 13.94 -6.87 -8.63
CA ALA A 71 14.19 -5.54 -9.15
C ALA A 71 15.62 -5.09 -8.80
N ARG A 72 16.07 -4.00 -9.39
CA ARG A 72 17.41 -3.43 -9.17
C ARG A 72 17.29 -2.05 -8.55
N PHE A 73 17.65 -1.89 -7.29
CA PHE A 73 17.48 -0.68 -6.52
C PHE A 73 18.09 0.58 -7.18
N PRO A 74 19.31 0.55 -7.73
CA PRO A 74 19.89 1.72 -8.41
C PRO A 74 19.06 2.25 -9.58
N GLU A 75 18.25 1.40 -10.22
CA GLU A 75 17.44 1.78 -11.38
C GLU A 75 16.20 2.63 -11.01
N PHE A 76 15.79 2.61 -9.74
CA PHE A 76 14.58 3.31 -9.31
C PHE A 76 14.73 4.10 -8.01
N ARG A 77 15.85 4.00 -7.33
CA ARG A 77 16.12 4.66 -6.05
C ARG A 77 15.69 6.12 -6.04
N GLN A 78 16.06 6.88 -7.06
CA GLN A 78 15.75 8.30 -7.19
C GLN A 78 14.25 8.62 -7.18
N PHE A 79 13.40 7.66 -7.62
CA PHE A 79 11.97 7.88 -7.67
C PHE A 79 11.28 7.67 -6.32
N VAL A 80 11.92 6.98 -5.37
CA VAL A 80 11.30 6.71 -4.06
C VAL A 80 11.05 8.01 -3.31
N GLY A 81 12.07 8.86 -3.19
CA GLY A 81 11.96 10.16 -2.54
C GLY A 81 11.04 11.16 -3.25
N GLU A 82 10.82 10.98 -4.56
CA GLU A 82 9.91 11.83 -5.31
C GLU A 82 8.43 11.54 -5.01
N THR A 83 8.09 10.41 -4.38
CA THR A 83 6.70 10.05 -4.05
C THR A 83 6.12 10.89 -2.94
N GLY A 84 6.95 11.49 -2.08
CA GLY A 84 6.52 12.21 -0.88
C GLY A 84 6.09 11.33 0.29
N VAL A 85 6.18 9.98 0.19
CA VAL A 85 5.91 9.08 1.30
C VAL A 85 7.03 9.15 2.34
N GLY A 86 6.72 8.85 3.62
CA GLY A 86 7.72 8.92 4.69
C GLY A 86 8.40 7.60 4.98
N TYR A 87 7.84 6.47 4.56
CA TYR A 87 8.32 5.15 4.94
C TYR A 87 8.50 4.22 3.75
N GLY A 88 9.46 3.28 3.87
CA GLY A 88 9.73 2.24 2.88
C GLY A 88 9.84 0.86 3.51
N ARG A 89 9.04 -0.12 3.04
CA ARG A 89 9.08 -1.50 3.51
C ARG A 89 10.16 -2.29 2.78
N LEU A 90 11.04 -2.93 3.54
CA LEU A 90 12.08 -3.85 3.04
C LEU A 90 11.84 -5.27 3.54
N GLN A 91 12.37 -6.26 2.82
CA GLN A 91 12.49 -7.65 3.27
C GLN A 91 13.95 -7.95 3.57
N SER A 92 14.21 -8.56 4.72
CA SER A 92 15.57 -8.68 5.28
C SER A 92 16.46 -9.74 4.62
N GLY A 93 15.86 -10.74 3.95
CA GLY A 93 16.57 -11.73 3.15
C GLY A 93 17.60 -12.56 3.91
N TRP A 94 17.18 -13.41 4.85
CA TRP A 94 18.11 -14.27 5.62
C TRP A 94 19.01 -15.11 4.72
N ALA A 95 18.46 -15.77 3.69
CA ALA A 95 19.24 -16.62 2.78
C ALA A 95 20.31 -15.86 2.00
N LYS A 96 20.03 -14.63 1.58
CA LYS A 96 20.98 -13.77 0.85
C LYS A 96 22.06 -13.23 1.77
N THR A 97 21.71 -12.92 3.00
CA THR A 97 22.61 -12.35 4.00
C THR A 97 23.55 -13.41 4.62
N GLU A 98 23.04 -14.61 4.94
CA GLU A 98 23.81 -15.68 5.57
C GLU A 98 23.94 -16.88 4.63
N GLN A 99 24.91 -16.83 3.73
CA GLN A 99 25.23 -17.94 2.80
C GLN A 99 26.15 -19.00 3.42
N LYS A 100 26.79 -18.68 4.54
CA LYS A 100 27.60 -19.60 5.36
C LYS A 100 27.23 -19.40 6.82
N LYS A 101 26.96 -20.49 7.55
CA LYS A 101 26.53 -20.44 8.95
C LYS A 101 27.39 -19.51 9.82
N GLY A 102 26.75 -18.54 10.44
CA GLY A 102 27.38 -17.55 11.31
C GLY A 102 28.18 -16.45 10.60
N LYS A 103 28.13 -16.39 9.26
CA LYS A 103 28.79 -15.33 8.47
C LYS A 103 27.76 -14.51 7.71
N TYR A 104 27.62 -13.26 8.09
CA TYR A 104 26.61 -12.34 7.53
C TYR A 104 27.26 -11.35 6.58
N ASN A 105 26.78 -11.29 5.33
CA ASN A 105 27.08 -10.21 4.38
C ASN A 105 25.86 -9.32 4.24
N PHE A 106 25.95 -8.10 4.76
CA PHE A 106 24.89 -7.11 4.72
C PHE A 106 25.07 -6.05 3.62
N GLU A 107 26.14 -6.11 2.80
CA GLU A 107 26.44 -5.05 1.81
C GLU A 107 25.26 -4.73 0.91
N TRP A 108 24.56 -5.76 0.41
CA TRP A 108 23.38 -5.59 -0.41
C TRP A 108 22.23 -4.87 0.32
N LEU A 109 22.03 -5.17 1.62
CA LEU A 109 20.95 -4.58 2.41
C LEU A 109 21.32 -3.18 2.91
N ASP A 110 22.62 -2.93 3.16
CA ASP A 110 23.14 -1.59 3.48
C ASP A 110 22.83 -0.60 2.35
N GLU A 111 23.05 -1.00 1.09
CA GLU A 111 22.74 -0.18 -0.08
C GLU A 111 21.26 0.28 -0.07
N HIS A 112 20.34 -0.63 0.31
CA HIS A 112 18.91 -0.31 0.34
C HIS A 112 18.53 0.55 1.53
N VAL A 113 19.01 0.20 2.72
CA VAL A 113 18.71 0.95 3.95
C VAL A 113 19.27 2.37 3.87
N ASP A 114 20.55 2.51 3.53
CA ASP A 114 21.22 3.81 3.46
C ASP A 114 20.72 4.61 2.25
N GLY A 115 20.39 3.91 1.15
CA GLY A 115 19.78 4.52 -0.02
C GLY A 115 18.41 5.12 0.25
N LEU A 116 17.53 4.43 0.96
CA LEU A 116 16.23 4.97 1.36
C LEU A 116 16.36 6.19 2.26
N ILE A 117 17.24 6.13 3.27
CA ILE A 117 17.49 7.27 4.17
C ILE A 117 17.99 8.49 3.38
N ALA A 118 18.88 8.26 2.40
CA ALA A 118 19.39 9.36 1.56
C ALA A 118 18.31 9.97 0.65
N GLU A 119 17.25 9.23 0.34
CA GLU A 119 16.07 9.74 -0.39
C GLU A 119 14.97 10.32 0.53
N GLY A 120 15.24 10.48 1.81
CA GLY A 120 14.28 11.04 2.77
C GLY A 120 13.25 10.05 3.32
N ILE A 121 13.51 8.75 3.23
CA ILE A 121 12.60 7.66 3.60
C ILE A 121 13.07 6.96 4.86
N HIS A 122 12.17 6.73 5.81
CA HIS A 122 12.41 5.86 6.96
C HIS A 122 12.21 4.39 6.58
N PRO A 123 13.26 3.55 6.59
CA PRO A 123 13.09 2.13 6.37
C PRO A 123 12.36 1.45 7.53
N TRP A 124 11.47 0.52 7.21
CA TRP A 124 10.99 -0.51 8.12
C TRP A 124 11.14 -1.88 7.47
N MET A 125 11.30 -2.92 8.27
CA MET A 125 11.83 -4.16 7.74
C MET A 125 11.03 -5.39 8.17
N CYS A 126 10.57 -6.15 7.20
CA CYS A 126 10.01 -7.49 7.39
C CYS A 126 11.18 -8.49 7.53
N LEU A 127 11.27 -9.12 8.69
CA LEU A 127 12.20 -10.22 8.96
C LEU A 127 11.67 -11.50 8.32
N CYS A 128 12.27 -11.93 7.23
CA CYS A 128 11.88 -13.10 6.41
C CYS A 128 13.04 -13.46 5.45
N TYR A 129 13.03 -14.52 4.75
CA TYR A 129 12.26 -15.75 4.87
C TYR A 129 13.14 -16.83 5.51
N GLY A 130 12.97 -18.12 5.11
CA GLY A 130 13.86 -19.18 5.53
C GLY A 130 15.26 -19.11 4.92
N ASN A 131 16.13 -20.06 5.29
CA ASN A 131 17.48 -20.14 4.74
C ASN A 131 17.83 -21.60 4.41
N PRO A 132 18.21 -21.92 3.15
CA PRO A 132 18.48 -23.28 2.68
C PRO A 132 19.66 -23.96 3.38
N ILE A 133 20.59 -23.20 3.98
CA ILE A 133 21.69 -23.81 4.75
C ILE A 133 21.25 -24.38 6.10
N TYR A 134 20.02 -24.06 6.54
CA TYR A 134 19.43 -24.59 7.78
C TYR A 134 18.26 -25.54 7.54
N SER A 135 17.55 -25.41 6.41
CA SER A 135 16.40 -26.23 6.08
C SER A 135 16.33 -26.48 4.58
N GLU A 136 16.02 -27.70 4.17
CA GLU A 136 15.84 -28.08 2.76
C GLU A 136 14.84 -27.18 2.01
N HIS A 137 13.81 -26.69 2.70
CA HIS A 137 12.78 -25.81 2.14
C HIS A 137 13.03 -24.31 2.43
N GLY A 138 14.23 -23.96 2.92
CA GLY A 138 14.53 -22.58 3.30
C GLY A 138 14.56 -21.56 2.17
N HIS A 139 14.53 -21.99 0.92
CA HIS A 139 14.39 -21.13 -0.27
C HIS A 139 12.93 -20.95 -0.73
N ASP A 140 11.99 -21.72 -0.19
CA ASP A 140 10.58 -21.63 -0.53
C ASP A 140 9.93 -20.46 0.24
N LEU A 141 9.37 -19.48 -0.47
CA LEU A 141 8.69 -18.32 0.14
C LEU A 141 7.48 -18.74 0.98
N ASN A 142 6.88 -19.88 0.65
CA ASN A 142 5.79 -20.50 1.40
C ASN A 142 6.30 -21.64 2.31
N ALA A 143 7.58 -21.63 2.70
CA ALA A 143 8.12 -22.64 3.58
C ALA A 143 7.32 -22.70 4.90
N LYS A 144 7.25 -23.91 5.47
CA LYS A 144 6.65 -24.07 6.80
C LYS A 144 7.40 -23.20 7.82
N LEU A 145 6.64 -22.57 8.69
CA LEU A 145 7.20 -21.80 9.80
C LEU A 145 8.07 -22.71 10.68
N PHE A 146 9.09 -22.10 11.30
CA PHE A 146 10.15 -22.87 11.95
C PHE A 146 9.65 -23.61 13.20
N PRO A 147 9.94 -24.92 13.30
CA PRO A 147 9.85 -25.59 14.58
C PRO A 147 10.96 -25.08 15.52
N ASP A 148 10.92 -25.53 16.77
CA ASP A 148 12.03 -25.35 17.71
C ASP A 148 13.31 -26.10 17.24
N GLY A 149 14.48 -25.73 17.79
CA GLY A 149 15.74 -26.39 17.55
C GLY A 149 16.72 -25.59 16.67
N PRO A 150 17.66 -26.27 15.96
CA PRO A 150 18.79 -25.62 15.29
C PRO A 150 18.41 -24.55 14.26
N ILE A 151 17.25 -24.71 13.59
CA ILE A 151 16.77 -23.71 12.60
C ILE A 151 16.39 -22.43 13.34
N MET A 152 15.62 -22.54 14.42
CA MET A 152 15.23 -21.41 15.24
C MET A 152 16.44 -20.70 15.87
N ASP A 153 17.41 -21.46 16.32
CA ASP A 153 18.64 -20.87 16.89
C ASP A 153 19.44 -20.09 15.82
N GLY A 154 19.51 -20.61 14.59
CA GLY A 154 20.07 -19.89 13.44
C GLY A 154 19.33 -18.61 13.15
N TRP A 155 18.00 -18.67 13.11
CA TRP A 155 17.11 -17.54 12.92
C TRP A 155 17.33 -16.44 13.96
N LEU A 156 17.34 -16.79 15.23
CA LEU A 156 17.49 -15.81 16.33
C LEU A 156 18.87 -15.13 16.31
N ARG A 157 19.94 -15.87 15.93
CA ARG A 157 21.26 -15.26 15.73
C ARG A 157 21.25 -14.27 14.56
N TYR A 158 20.62 -14.65 13.44
CA TYR A 158 20.45 -13.74 12.30
C TYR A 158 19.66 -12.49 12.66
N VAL A 159 18.51 -12.65 13.33
CA VAL A 159 17.70 -11.52 13.80
C VAL A 159 18.51 -10.56 14.66
N LYS A 160 19.22 -11.08 15.68
CA LYS A 160 20.07 -10.25 16.53
C LYS A 160 21.16 -9.52 15.76
N ALA A 161 21.80 -10.17 14.80
CA ALA A 161 22.83 -9.56 13.96
C ALA A 161 22.23 -8.43 13.08
N THR A 162 21.06 -8.65 12.48
CA THR A 162 20.35 -7.71 11.61
C THR A 162 19.88 -6.49 12.41
N VAL A 163 19.22 -6.71 13.55
CA VAL A 163 18.75 -5.63 14.43
C VAL A 163 19.93 -4.79 14.94
N LYS A 164 21.01 -5.46 15.36
CA LYS A 164 22.23 -4.75 15.83
C LYS A 164 22.81 -3.85 14.75
N ARG A 165 22.84 -4.34 13.48
CA ARG A 165 23.40 -3.58 12.35
C ARG A 165 22.59 -2.33 12.03
N TYR A 166 21.26 -2.44 12.05
CA TYR A 166 20.37 -1.36 11.60
C TYR A 166 19.70 -0.61 12.73
N LYS A 167 20.14 -0.82 13.99
CA LYS A 167 19.68 -0.05 15.13
C LYS A 167 19.87 1.46 14.90
N GLY A 168 18.80 2.23 15.10
CA GLY A 168 18.75 3.66 14.83
C GLY A 168 18.54 4.06 13.36
N LYS A 169 18.54 3.08 12.43
CA LYS A 169 18.24 3.28 11.00
C LYS A 169 16.86 2.74 10.61
N VAL A 170 16.55 1.51 11.04
CA VAL A 170 15.26 0.86 10.81
C VAL A 170 14.30 1.23 11.95
N THR A 171 13.12 1.72 11.58
CA THR A 171 12.14 2.26 12.54
C THR A 171 11.23 1.22 13.17
N MET A 172 10.97 0.11 12.44
CA MET A 172 10.08 -0.95 12.88
C MET A 172 10.50 -2.29 12.27
N TRP A 173 10.30 -3.38 13.03
CA TRP A 173 10.57 -4.76 12.63
C TRP A 173 9.28 -5.55 12.53
N GLU A 174 8.93 -6.02 11.36
CA GLU A 174 7.80 -6.92 11.13
C GLU A 174 8.29 -8.37 11.21
N VAL A 175 7.57 -9.20 11.95
CA VAL A 175 7.96 -10.61 12.11
C VAL A 175 7.22 -11.46 11.10
N TRP A 176 7.95 -11.86 10.07
CA TRP A 176 7.50 -12.69 8.95
C TRP A 176 6.59 -11.95 7.96
N ASN A 177 6.45 -12.56 6.76
CA ASN A 177 5.54 -12.14 5.70
C ASN A 177 4.55 -13.26 5.41
N GLU A 178 3.27 -12.96 5.49
CA GLU A 178 2.17 -13.87 5.17
C GLU A 178 2.27 -15.24 5.87
N PRO A 179 2.33 -15.26 7.22
CA PRO A 179 2.44 -16.50 7.98
C PRO A 179 1.21 -17.41 7.81
N ASP A 180 0.09 -16.88 7.34
CA ASP A 180 -1.17 -17.53 7.01
C ASP A 180 -1.28 -17.95 5.54
N GLY A 181 -0.19 -17.91 4.78
CA GLY A 181 -0.15 -18.37 3.41
C GLY A 181 -0.62 -19.83 3.24
N ARG A 182 -0.99 -20.21 2.02
CA ARG A 182 -1.70 -21.48 1.70
C ARG A 182 -1.15 -22.74 2.38
N LYS A 183 0.17 -22.85 2.56
CA LYS A 183 0.84 -23.98 3.20
C LYS A 183 0.81 -23.93 4.73
N ASN A 184 0.39 -22.81 5.30
CA ASN A 184 0.51 -22.49 6.72
C ASN A 184 -0.81 -22.12 7.41
N LEU A 185 -1.96 -22.36 6.77
CA LEU A 185 -3.29 -21.97 7.28
C LEU A 185 -3.60 -22.41 8.72
N ASP A 186 -3.03 -23.55 9.16
CA ASP A 186 -3.21 -24.09 10.51
C ASP A 186 -1.96 -23.93 11.40
N SER A 187 -1.00 -23.09 10.99
CA SER A 187 0.30 -22.95 11.66
C SER A 187 0.35 -21.86 12.74
N TYR A 188 -0.80 -21.42 13.24
CA TYR A 188 -0.90 -20.33 14.23
C TYR A 188 -0.07 -20.55 15.49
N ALA A 189 0.10 -21.82 15.95
CA ALA A 189 0.96 -22.14 17.09
C ALA A 189 2.46 -21.97 16.75
N LEU A 190 2.87 -22.39 15.56
CA LEU A 190 4.25 -22.19 15.08
C LEU A 190 4.56 -20.71 14.92
N TYR A 191 3.61 -19.95 14.38
CA TYR A 191 3.77 -18.50 14.24
C TYR A 191 3.85 -17.82 15.61
N ALA A 192 2.99 -18.15 16.55
CA ALA A 192 3.04 -17.59 17.90
C ALA A 192 4.41 -17.84 18.58
N ASN A 193 4.94 -19.06 18.46
CA ASN A 193 6.29 -19.39 18.95
C ASN A 193 7.38 -18.57 18.23
N LEU A 194 7.33 -18.50 16.89
CA LEU A 194 8.26 -17.70 16.09
C LEU A 194 8.21 -16.23 16.51
N PHE A 195 7.01 -15.64 16.60
CA PHE A 195 6.81 -14.26 16.97
C PHE A 195 7.41 -13.94 18.35
N VAL A 196 7.00 -14.69 19.38
CA VAL A 196 7.42 -14.39 20.76
C VAL A 196 8.94 -14.50 20.93
N ARG A 197 9.56 -15.52 20.34
CA ARG A 197 11.02 -15.69 20.41
C ARG A 197 11.76 -14.61 19.64
N THR A 198 11.26 -14.26 18.44
CA THR A 198 11.85 -13.20 17.61
C THR A 198 11.72 -11.84 18.28
N ALA A 199 10.55 -11.52 18.83
CA ALA A 199 10.32 -10.25 19.52
C ALA A 199 11.22 -10.08 20.75
N LYS A 200 11.40 -11.15 21.54
CA LYS A 200 12.38 -11.16 22.65
C LYS A 200 13.80 -10.88 22.15
N ALA A 201 14.22 -11.57 21.09
CA ALA A 201 15.56 -11.37 20.51
C ALA A 201 15.78 -9.94 19.97
N ILE A 202 14.75 -9.33 19.39
CA ILE A 202 14.79 -7.92 18.98
C ILE A 202 14.99 -7.02 20.19
N LYS A 203 14.15 -7.17 21.23
CA LYS A 203 14.17 -6.35 22.43
C LYS A 203 15.45 -6.52 23.27
N GLU A 204 16.10 -7.67 23.23
CA GLU A 204 17.43 -7.88 23.85
C GLU A 204 18.52 -7.00 23.18
N VAL A 205 18.41 -6.73 21.86
CA VAL A 205 19.38 -5.91 21.13
C VAL A 205 18.99 -4.43 21.14
N ASP A 206 17.68 -4.19 20.95
CA ASP A 206 17.12 -2.84 20.93
C ASP A 206 15.81 -2.76 21.71
N PRO A 207 15.87 -2.40 23.00
CA PRO A 207 14.67 -2.28 23.84
C PRO A 207 13.62 -1.29 23.32
N GLN A 208 14.02 -0.31 22.51
CA GLN A 208 13.14 0.73 21.95
C GLN A 208 12.55 0.36 20.59
N ALA A 209 12.99 -0.75 19.98
CA ALA A 209 12.51 -1.17 18.67
C ALA A 209 11.00 -1.30 18.64
N LYS A 210 10.34 -0.76 17.61
CA LYS A 210 8.95 -1.04 17.30
C LYS A 210 8.83 -2.39 16.62
N ILE A 211 7.80 -3.15 16.98
CA ILE A 211 7.58 -4.51 16.46
C ILE A 211 6.17 -4.64 15.92
N ALA A 212 6.08 -5.08 14.66
CA ALA A 212 4.84 -5.45 14.01
C ALA A 212 4.71 -6.97 13.93
N ALA A 213 3.50 -7.47 14.14
CA ALA A 213 3.16 -8.88 14.03
C ALA A 213 2.34 -9.14 12.77
N PHE A 214 2.49 -10.35 12.22
CA PHE A 214 1.74 -10.96 11.14
C PHE A 214 2.20 -10.62 9.72
N GLY A 215 1.86 -9.46 9.14
CA GLY A 215 1.86 -9.32 7.69
C GLY A 215 0.94 -10.35 7.02
N SER A 216 -0.26 -10.55 7.59
CA SER A 216 -1.20 -11.58 7.12
C SER A 216 -1.69 -11.31 5.69
N CYS A 217 -1.93 -12.36 4.90
CA CYS A 217 -2.49 -12.28 3.54
C CYS A 217 -3.79 -11.48 3.47
N SER A 218 -4.53 -11.43 4.58
CA SER A 218 -5.77 -10.66 4.71
C SER A 218 -6.02 -10.35 6.19
N PRO A 219 -6.94 -9.44 6.54
CA PRO A 219 -7.40 -9.27 7.91
C PRO A 219 -8.26 -10.46 8.37
N ASP A 220 -7.83 -11.68 8.07
CA ASP A 220 -8.52 -12.92 8.48
C ASP A 220 -8.45 -13.09 9.98
N ARG A 221 -9.61 -12.98 10.59
CA ARG A 221 -9.77 -13.03 12.04
C ARG A 221 -9.44 -14.39 12.63
N LYS A 222 -9.63 -15.50 11.89
CA LYS A 222 -9.41 -16.84 12.44
C LYS A 222 -7.94 -17.04 12.79
N TYR A 223 -7.05 -16.84 11.82
CA TYR A 223 -5.61 -17.04 12.00
C TYR A 223 -5.04 -16.07 13.04
N ILE A 224 -5.33 -14.78 12.87
CA ILE A 224 -4.84 -13.72 13.77
C ILE A 224 -5.36 -13.98 15.20
N ARG A 225 -6.65 -14.27 15.37
CA ARG A 225 -7.25 -14.54 16.69
C ARG A 225 -6.60 -15.73 17.40
N GLN A 226 -6.43 -16.86 16.70
CA GLN A 226 -5.83 -18.06 17.28
C GLN A 226 -4.36 -17.85 17.63
N SER A 227 -3.62 -17.15 16.77
CA SER A 227 -2.23 -16.80 17.06
C SER A 227 -2.11 -15.81 18.22
N MET A 228 -2.97 -14.78 18.28
CA MET A 228 -2.97 -13.80 19.38
C MET A 228 -3.28 -14.42 20.74
N GLU A 229 -4.18 -15.40 20.79
CA GLU A 229 -4.46 -16.14 22.02
C GLU A 229 -3.21 -16.85 22.56
N LEU A 230 -2.48 -17.54 21.69
CA LEU A 230 -1.23 -18.21 22.05
C LEU A 230 -0.10 -17.24 22.38
N ILE A 231 0.00 -16.14 21.65
CA ILE A 231 0.95 -15.07 21.94
C ILE A 231 0.67 -14.47 23.32
N ALA A 232 -0.61 -14.27 23.67
CA ALA A 232 -1.01 -13.74 24.97
C ALA A 232 -0.67 -14.72 26.11
N GLN A 233 -0.97 -16.01 25.94
CA GLN A 233 -0.61 -17.07 26.90
C GLN A 233 0.91 -17.13 27.14
N ALA A 234 1.73 -16.84 26.10
CA ALA A 234 3.18 -16.80 26.19
C ALA A 234 3.74 -15.45 26.69
N GLY A 235 2.89 -14.49 27.07
CA GLY A 235 3.26 -13.15 27.51
C GLY A 235 3.87 -12.28 26.42
N GLY A 236 3.48 -12.51 25.15
CA GLY A 236 4.04 -11.85 23.99
C GLY A 236 3.34 -10.54 23.58
N VAL A 237 2.13 -10.27 24.07
CA VAL A 237 1.34 -9.09 23.70
C VAL A 237 2.08 -7.78 23.93
N GLN A 238 2.83 -7.69 25.02
CA GLN A 238 3.62 -6.51 25.38
C GLN A 238 4.69 -6.11 24.35
N TYR A 239 5.02 -7.00 23.41
CA TYR A 239 6.01 -6.72 22.36
C TYR A 239 5.37 -6.18 21.08
N ILE A 240 4.03 -6.19 20.96
CA ILE A 240 3.34 -5.80 19.73
C ILE A 240 3.04 -4.33 19.76
N ASP A 241 3.64 -3.58 18.83
CA ASP A 241 3.27 -2.19 18.55
C ASP A 241 2.20 -2.12 17.45
N TYR A 242 2.26 -3.00 16.43
CA TYR A 242 1.32 -3.05 15.32
C TYR A 242 0.93 -4.47 14.94
N ILE A 243 -0.30 -4.63 14.47
CA ILE A 243 -0.74 -5.78 13.68
C ILE A 243 -0.76 -5.35 12.23
N THR A 244 0.01 -6.04 11.37
CA THR A 244 0.02 -5.79 9.93
C THR A 244 -0.80 -6.83 9.19
N TYR A 245 -1.43 -6.38 8.11
CA TYR A 245 -2.19 -7.23 7.20
C TYR A 245 -2.05 -6.71 5.77
N HIS A 246 -2.29 -7.60 4.81
CA HIS A 246 -2.39 -7.29 3.40
C HIS A 246 -3.88 -7.26 3.01
N ALA A 247 -4.27 -7.41 1.84
CA ALA A 247 -5.60 -7.71 1.31
C ALA A 247 -5.67 -7.23 -0.13
N TYR A 248 -5.92 -8.16 -1.01
CA TYR A 248 -5.98 -7.93 -2.45
C TYR A 248 -7.38 -8.26 -2.96
N TRP A 249 -8.31 -7.32 -2.83
CA TRP A 249 -9.70 -7.48 -3.30
C TRP A 249 -10.01 -6.50 -4.43
N PRO A 250 -10.71 -6.94 -5.50
CA PRO A 250 -11.00 -6.09 -6.65
C PRO A 250 -11.79 -4.83 -6.31
N THR A 251 -12.65 -4.90 -5.30
CA THR A 251 -13.44 -3.76 -4.81
C THR A 251 -12.88 -3.29 -3.47
N PRO A 252 -12.24 -2.12 -3.41
CA PRO A 252 -11.53 -1.65 -2.20
C PRO A 252 -12.38 -1.60 -0.93
N GLU A 253 -13.62 -1.15 -1.02
CA GLU A 253 -14.50 -0.89 0.13
C GLU A 253 -14.91 -2.16 0.90
N ILE A 254 -14.74 -3.34 0.31
CA ILE A 254 -15.03 -4.63 0.96
C ILE A 254 -14.22 -4.81 2.23
N ILE A 255 -13.03 -4.19 2.33
CA ILE A 255 -12.14 -4.34 3.49
C ILE A 255 -12.70 -3.75 4.78
N VAL A 256 -13.56 -2.74 4.70
CA VAL A 256 -14.00 -1.93 5.86
C VAL A 256 -14.57 -2.77 7.01
N PRO A 257 -15.57 -3.66 6.82
CA PRO A 257 -16.09 -4.47 7.90
C PRO A 257 -15.04 -5.40 8.51
N TYR A 258 -14.16 -5.98 7.70
CA TYR A 258 -13.12 -6.90 8.19
C TYR A 258 -12.10 -6.20 9.10
N VAL A 259 -11.68 -4.99 8.72
CA VAL A 259 -10.74 -4.19 9.52
C VAL A 259 -11.39 -3.72 10.82
N LYS A 260 -12.67 -3.30 10.79
CA LYS A 260 -13.41 -2.94 12.01
C LYS A 260 -13.53 -4.12 12.97
N GLU A 261 -13.81 -5.30 12.44
CA GLU A 261 -13.88 -6.53 13.25
C GLU A 261 -12.51 -6.95 13.79
N LEU A 262 -11.44 -6.83 12.97
CA LEU A 262 -10.07 -7.07 13.42
C LEU A 262 -9.71 -6.10 14.56
N ARG A 263 -10.03 -4.80 14.43
CA ARG A 263 -9.80 -3.81 15.49
C ARG A 263 -10.47 -4.24 16.80
N ALA A 264 -11.75 -4.63 16.73
CA ALA A 264 -12.50 -5.07 17.91
C ALA A 264 -11.92 -6.35 18.56
N ASP A 265 -11.32 -7.24 17.77
CA ASP A 265 -10.63 -8.42 18.31
C ASP A 265 -9.30 -8.06 18.98
N ILE A 266 -8.53 -7.15 18.40
CA ILE A 266 -7.24 -6.72 18.96
C ILE A 266 -7.41 -5.88 20.21
N ASP A 267 -8.43 -5.05 20.29
CA ASP A 267 -8.75 -4.24 21.48
C ASP A 267 -8.99 -5.07 22.76
N LYS A 268 -9.35 -6.34 22.61
CA LYS A 268 -9.47 -7.27 23.74
C LYS A 268 -8.14 -7.54 24.44
N TYR A 269 -7.01 -7.36 23.73
CA TYR A 269 -5.66 -7.54 24.25
C TYR A 269 -5.06 -6.20 24.67
N SER A 270 -5.13 -5.20 23.80
CA SER A 270 -4.69 -3.84 24.09
C SER A 270 -5.18 -2.85 23.04
N THR A 271 -5.75 -1.73 23.51
CA THR A 271 -6.12 -0.59 22.64
C THR A 271 -4.93 0.21 22.15
N SER A 272 -3.72 0.01 22.71
CA SER A 272 -2.49 0.66 22.27
C SER A 272 -1.84 0.00 21.04
N ILE A 273 -2.25 -1.21 20.68
CA ILE A 273 -1.75 -1.88 19.47
C ILE A 273 -2.36 -1.21 18.25
N GLY A 274 -1.52 -0.66 17.38
CA GLY A 274 -1.94 -0.09 16.10
C GLY A 274 -2.31 -1.17 15.06
N LEU A 275 -3.10 -0.78 14.06
CA LEU A 275 -3.24 -1.54 12.82
C LEU A 275 -2.42 -0.85 11.73
N LEU A 276 -1.87 -1.62 10.79
CA LEU A 276 -1.12 -1.12 9.64
C LEU A 276 -1.46 -1.97 8.41
N GLN A 277 -1.92 -1.32 7.35
CA GLN A 277 -1.98 -1.98 6.03
C GLN A 277 -0.56 -2.05 5.47
N GLY A 278 0.07 -3.23 5.63
CA GLY A 278 1.51 -3.41 5.38
C GLY A 278 1.86 -3.59 3.91
N GLU A 279 0.92 -4.14 3.12
CA GLU A 279 1.16 -4.44 1.70
C GLU A 279 -0.17 -4.62 0.97
N THR A 280 -0.45 -3.78 -0.02
CA THR A 280 -1.53 -4.03 -0.98
C THR A 280 -1.41 -3.15 -2.22
N GLY A 281 -1.96 -3.63 -3.33
CA GLY A 281 -1.95 -2.95 -4.62
C GLY A 281 -2.78 -3.71 -5.63
N CYS A 282 -2.84 -3.24 -6.86
CA CYS A 282 -3.43 -3.99 -7.96
C CYS A 282 -2.58 -3.89 -9.22
N PRO A 283 -2.73 -4.83 -10.19
CA PRO A 283 -1.94 -4.81 -11.40
C PRO A 283 -2.36 -3.66 -12.34
N GLY A 284 -1.43 -3.17 -13.14
CA GLY A 284 -1.70 -2.17 -14.18
C GLY A 284 -2.09 -2.78 -15.53
N GLN A 285 -2.27 -4.10 -15.60
CA GLN A 285 -2.66 -4.86 -16.79
C GLN A 285 -3.28 -6.19 -16.40
N LEU A 286 -3.87 -6.92 -17.36
CA LEU A 286 -4.29 -8.30 -17.14
C LEU A 286 -3.08 -9.17 -16.81
N GLU A 287 -3.15 -9.94 -15.73
CA GLU A 287 -2.16 -10.91 -15.30
C GLU A 287 -2.78 -12.27 -15.00
N TYR A 288 -1.97 -13.34 -15.09
CA TYR A 288 -2.42 -14.71 -14.85
C TYR A 288 -1.75 -15.36 -13.64
N GLY A 289 -1.06 -14.58 -12.84
CA GLY A 289 -0.42 -15.00 -11.60
C GLY A 289 -0.57 -13.94 -10.50
N HIS A 290 -0.26 -14.32 -9.27
CA HIS A 290 -0.37 -13.48 -8.08
C HIS A 290 -1.82 -13.09 -7.69
N ALA A 291 -1.97 -12.14 -6.79
CA ALA A 291 -3.27 -11.66 -6.37
C ALA A 291 -3.99 -10.91 -7.50
N MET A 292 -5.31 -10.95 -7.50
CA MET A 292 -6.17 -10.29 -8.50
C MET A 292 -5.91 -10.69 -9.97
N ASN A 293 -5.35 -11.88 -10.21
CA ASN A 293 -5.15 -12.40 -11.54
C ASN A 293 -6.48 -12.67 -12.27
N GLY A 294 -6.44 -12.77 -13.62
CA GLY A 294 -7.59 -13.05 -14.45
C GLY A 294 -8.60 -11.91 -14.56
N ILE A 295 -8.27 -10.73 -14.04
CA ILE A 295 -9.11 -9.52 -14.13
C ILE A 295 -8.44 -8.54 -15.08
N GLU A 296 -9.22 -7.99 -16.00
CA GLU A 296 -8.73 -6.94 -16.89
C GLU A 296 -8.55 -5.63 -16.12
N TRP A 297 -7.30 -5.33 -15.83
CA TRP A 297 -6.85 -4.08 -15.26
C TRP A 297 -6.17 -3.22 -16.32
N ASN A 298 -6.16 -1.93 -16.11
CA ASN A 298 -5.28 -1.00 -16.79
C ASN A 298 -4.74 0.04 -15.78
N GLU A 299 -3.87 0.92 -16.22
CA GLU A 299 -3.22 1.88 -15.33
C GLU A 299 -4.18 2.95 -14.78
N TYR A 300 -5.36 3.19 -15.40
CA TYR A 300 -6.41 4.05 -14.84
C TYR A 300 -7.10 3.39 -13.65
N SER A 301 -7.62 2.18 -13.87
CA SER A 301 -8.26 1.42 -12.81
C SER A 301 -7.30 1.09 -11.67
N GLN A 302 -6.01 0.87 -11.97
CA GLN A 302 -4.94 0.73 -10.98
C GLN A 302 -4.82 1.96 -10.10
N ALA A 303 -4.65 3.14 -10.68
CA ALA A 303 -4.46 4.38 -9.93
C ALA A 303 -5.68 4.71 -9.04
N LYS A 304 -6.90 4.56 -9.59
CA LYS A 304 -8.14 4.75 -8.83
C LYS A 304 -8.27 3.77 -7.67
N TRP A 305 -7.92 2.50 -7.91
CA TRP A 305 -7.97 1.45 -6.90
C TRP A 305 -7.06 1.77 -5.71
N ASP A 306 -5.80 2.11 -6.01
CA ASP A 306 -4.83 2.43 -4.96
C ASP A 306 -5.22 3.67 -4.14
N MET A 307 -5.75 4.71 -4.79
CA MET A 307 -6.27 5.89 -4.08
C MET A 307 -7.45 5.56 -3.18
N ARG A 308 -8.44 4.78 -3.68
CA ARG A 308 -9.60 4.38 -2.88
C ARG A 308 -9.16 3.56 -1.68
N GLN A 309 -8.29 2.57 -1.88
CA GLN A 309 -7.78 1.72 -0.81
C GLN A 309 -7.00 2.52 0.25
N ALA A 310 -6.12 3.43 -0.17
CA ALA A 310 -5.36 4.28 0.73
C ALA A 310 -6.27 5.21 1.56
N LEU A 311 -7.24 5.87 0.90
CA LEU A 311 -8.13 6.81 1.57
C LEU A 311 -9.18 6.13 2.46
N ILE A 312 -9.57 4.89 2.18
CA ILE A 312 -10.34 4.05 3.11
C ILE A 312 -9.56 3.84 4.41
N HIS A 313 -8.26 3.49 4.32
CA HIS A 313 -7.42 3.30 5.51
C HIS A 313 -7.19 4.62 6.25
N PHE A 314 -6.98 5.71 5.52
CA PHE A 314 -6.92 7.04 6.10
C PHE A 314 -8.21 7.37 6.88
N SER A 315 -9.39 7.06 6.32
CA SER A 315 -10.68 7.30 7.00
C SER A 315 -10.85 6.52 8.30
N MET A 316 -10.09 5.44 8.48
CA MET A 316 -10.06 4.62 9.70
C MET A 316 -8.87 4.95 10.61
N GLY A 317 -8.03 5.95 10.27
CA GLY A 317 -6.83 6.30 11.02
C GLY A 317 -5.71 5.25 10.94
N ILE A 318 -5.66 4.46 9.87
CA ILE A 318 -4.71 3.36 9.69
C ILE A 318 -3.64 3.76 8.68
N PRO A 319 -2.34 3.72 9.05
CA PRO A 319 -1.23 3.89 8.11
C PRO A 319 -1.27 2.87 6.98
N TYR A 320 -0.73 3.25 5.82
CA TYR A 320 -0.86 2.48 4.59
C TYR A 320 0.44 2.37 3.81
N SER A 321 0.74 1.17 3.29
CA SER A 321 1.90 0.90 2.44
C SER A 321 1.45 0.45 1.05
N PHE A 322 1.82 1.23 0.04
CA PHE A 322 1.53 0.93 -1.36
C PHE A 322 2.42 -0.19 -1.88
N PHE A 323 1.85 -1.27 -2.36
CA PHE A 323 2.59 -2.31 -3.07
C PHE A 323 2.53 -2.04 -4.59
N THR A 324 3.61 -1.73 -5.24
CA THR A 324 4.99 -1.61 -4.77
C THR A 324 5.68 -0.51 -5.57
N MET A 325 6.90 -0.12 -5.23
CA MET A 325 7.59 0.97 -5.93
C MET A 325 7.79 0.70 -7.42
N VAL A 326 8.13 -0.54 -7.78
CA VAL A 326 8.44 -0.94 -9.16
C VAL A 326 7.81 -2.28 -9.53
N ASP A 327 7.68 -2.55 -10.82
CA ASP A 327 7.33 -3.88 -11.30
C ASP A 327 8.40 -4.89 -10.91
N LEU A 328 7.96 -6.11 -10.54
CA LEU A 328 8.82 -7.17 -10.06
C LEU A 328 8.99 -8.26 -11.10
N ASN A 329 10.24 -8.58 -11.43
CA ASN A 329 10.57 -9.60 -12.42
C ASN A 329 10.79 -10.97 -11.75
N TYR A 330 9.79 -11.82 -11.81
CA TYR A 330 9.86 -13.20 -11.30
C TYR A 330 10.56 -14.18 -12.26
N GLY A 331 11.08 -13.69 -13.38
CA GLY A 331 11.70 -14.51 -14.42
C GLY A 331 10.67 -15.11 -15.40
N TRP A 332 9.58 -15.68 -14.90
CA TRP A 332 8.49 -16.23 -15.73
C TRP A 332 7.39 -15.19 -16.05
N MET A 333 7.30 -14.11 -15.27
CA MET A 333 6.42 -12.98 -15.54
C MET A 333 6.97 -11.70 -14.91
N LEU A 334 6.54 -10.58 -15.46
CA LEU A 334 6.72 -9.25 -14.87
C LEU A 334 5.40 -8.85 -14.17
N GLN A 335 5.43 -8.78 -12.84
CA GLN A 335 4.28 -8.36 -12.03
C GLN A 335 4.13 -6.84 -12.09
N SER A 336 3.03 -6.35 -12.64
CA SER A 336 2.80 -4.92 -12.99
C SER A 336 2.17 -4.10 -11.87
N TYR A 337 2.58 -4.29 -10.63
CA TYR A 337 2.06 -3.58 -9.46
C TYR A 337 2.80 -2.27 -9.15
N GLY A 338 3.89 -1.99 -9.87
CA GLY A 338 4.78 -0.87 -9.59
C GLY A 338 4.14 0.50 -9.81
N LEU A 339 4.57 1.49 -9.01
CA LEU A 339 4.39 2.91 -9.31
C LEU A 339 5.19 3.29 -10.56
N VAL A 340 6.35 2.67 -10.74
CA VAL A 340 7.21 2.84 -11.91
C VAL A 340 7.20 1.57 -12.74
N ARG A 341 6.91 1.72 -14.03
CA ARG A 341 7.00 0.63 -15.01
C ARG A 341 8.44 0.23 -15.22
N MET A 342 8.71 -1.07 -15.09
CA MET A 342 10.00 -1.67 -15.42
C MET A 342 9.89 -2.47 -16.72
N ASN A 343 10.99 -2.63 -17.44
CA ASN A 343 11.09 -3.60 -18.53
C ASN A 343 11.69 -4.93 -18.05
N GLY A 344 11.70 -5.94 -18.92
CA GLY A 344 12.27 -7.26 -18.61
C GLY A 344 13.77 -7.27 -18.28
N ALA A 345 14.50 -6.19 -18.63
CA ALA A 345 15.92 -6.01 -18.27
C ALA A 345 16.11 -5.29 -16.91
N GLY A 346 15.03 -5.04 -16.18
CA GLY A 346 15.06 -4.37 -14.87
C GLY A 346 15.37 -2.88 -14.94
N LYS A 347 15.10 -2.22 -16.09
CA LYS A 347 15.26 -0.78 -16.27
C LYS A 347 13.93 -0.06 -16.07
N ALA A 348 13.96 1.10 -15.40
CA ALA A 348 12.81 1.99 -15.32
C ALA A 348 12.45 2.55 -16.70
N VAL A 349 11.15 2.56 -17.03
CA VAL A 349 10.65 3.02 -18.34
C VAL A 349 9.87 4.31 -18.20
N TYR A 350 8.88 4.35 -17.30
CA TYR A 350 8.07 5.54 -17.00
C TYR A 350 7.37 5.43 -15.65
N LYS A 351 6.97 6.57 -15.10
CA LYS A 351 6.09 6.68 -13.94
C LYS A 351 4.64 6.47 -14.37
N ARG A 352 3.94 5.52 -13.74
CA ARG A 352 2.52 5.29 -14.01
C ARG A 352 1.63 6.39 -13.43
N PRO A 353 0.36 6.50 -13.87
CA PRO A 353 -0.63 7.37 -13.21
C PRO A 353 -0.72 7.17 -11.70
N LYS A 354 -0.60 5.93 -11.22
CA LYS A 354 -0.51 5.57 -9.82
C LYS A 354 0.62 6.30 -9.07
N PHE A 355 1.78 6.55 -9.70
CA PHE A 355 2.88 7.29 -9.10
C PHE A 355 2.46 8.71 -8.71
N TYR A 356 1.81 9.40 -9.64
CA TYR A 356 1.33 10.77 -9.43
C TYR A 356 0.17 10.81 -8.43
N ALA A 357 -0.72 9.81 -8.47
CA ALA A 357 -1.78 9.67 -7.47
C ALA A 357 -1.22 9.55 -6.04
N VAL A 358 -0.12 8.79 -5.84
CA VAL A 358 0.57 8.70 -4.55
C VAL A 358 1.18 10.05 -4.15
N GLN A 359 1.78 10.79 -5.08
CA GLN A 359 2.27 12.15 -4.81
C GLN A 359 1.14 13.08 -4.36
N HIS A 360 -0.03 13.04 -4.99
CA HIS A 360 -1.19 13.86 -4.60
C HIS A 360 -1.70 13.49 -3.20
N ILE A 361 -1.75 12.19 -2.88
CA ILE A 361 -2.12 11.71 -1.55
C ILE A 361 -1.10 12.22 -0.51
N ALA A 362 0.19 12.06 -0.76
CA ALA A 362 1.23 12.50 0.17
C ALA A 362 1.25 14.03 0.35
N SER A 363 0.94 14.77 -0.73
CA SER A 363 0.89 16.23 -0.72
C SER A 363 -0.29 16.79 0.09
N LEU A 364 -1.47 16.15 0.01
CA LEU A 364 -2.69 16.67 0.64
C LEU A 364 -2.92 16.08 2.03
N PHE A 365 -2.79 14.76 2.17
CA PHE A 365 -3.13 14.06 3.42
C PHE A 365 -1.91 13.95 4.35
N THR A 366 -1.49 15.10 4.88
CA THR A 366 -0.44 15.21 5.90
C THR A 366 -0.99 14.83 7.28
N PRO A 367 -0.15 14.57 8.31
CA PRO A 367 -0.61 14.22 9.66
C PRO A 367 -1.49 15.25 10.38
N GLU A 368 -1.58 16.47 9.86
CA GLU A 368 -2.50 17.50 10.35
C GLU A 368 -3.94 17.19 10.01
N PHE A 369 -4.17 16.41 8.94
CA PHE A 369 -5.51 16.00 8.51
C PHE A 369 -5.91 14.67 9.15
N LYS A 370 -7.18 14.58 9.50
CA LYS A 370 -7.82 13.34 9.97
C LYS A 370 -9.22 13.24 9.39
N ALA A 371 -9.75 12.03 9.38
CA ALA A 371 -11.16 11.81 9.12
C ALA A 371 -11.99 12.24 10.34
N THR A 372 -13.20 12.75 10.07
CA THR A 372 -14.13 13.18 11.13
C THR A 372 -15.57 12.85 10.75
N ASP A 373 -16.39 12.51 11.75
CA ASP A 373 -17.84 12.35 11.60
C ASP A 373 -18.61 13.69 11.75
N ALA A 374 -17.89 14.78 12.03
CA ALA A 374 -18.51 16.11 12.17
C ALA A 374 -19.00 16.71 10.84
N VAL A 375 -18.54 16.18 9.71
CA VAL A 375 -18.95 16.61 8.37
C VAL A 375 -19.83 15.56 7.74
N GLY A 376 -21.09 15.93 7.47
CA GLY A 376 -22.06 15.11 6.76
C GLY A 376 -22.03 15.37 5.25
N LEU A 377 -22.30 14.35 4.45
CA LEU A 377 -22.46 14.46 3.00
C LEU A 377 -23.73 13.74 2.56
N SER A 378 -24.51 14.39 1.71
CA SER A 378 -25.59 13.78 0.95
C SER A 378 -25.39 14.01 -0.55
N CYS A 379 -25.79 13.02 -1.36
CA CYS A 379 -25.65 13.04 -2.81
C CYS A 379 -26.92 12.46 -3.44
N ASN A 380 -27.51 13.15 -4.44
CA ASN A 380 -28.73 12.72 -5.11
C ASN A 380 -28.48 11.71 -6.25
N THR A 381 -27.67 10.71 -6.00
CA THR A 381 -27.40 9.63 -6.95
C THR A 381 -28.00 8.32 -6.48
N SER A 382 -28.39 7.45 -7.43
CA SER A 382 -28.78 6.06 -7.13
C SER A 382 -27.60 5.13 -6.88
N GLU A 383 -26.39 5.58 -7.13
CA GLU A 383 -25.16 4.80 -6.94
C GLU A 383 -24.68 4.90 -5.51
N LYS A 384 -23.90 3.89 -5.10
CA LYS A 384 -23.26 3.93 -3.79
C LYS A 384 -22.14 4.96 -3.78
N VAL A 385 -22.11 5.79 -2.76
CA VAL A 385 -21.05 6.77 -2.52
C VAL A 385 -20.30 6.37 -1.25
N TYR A 386 -18.99 6.32 -1.32
CA TYR A 386 -18.14 6.32 -0.14
C TYR A 386 -17.74 7.76 0.15
N SER A 387 -17.86 8.17 1.40
CA SER A 387 -17.48 9.52 1.82
C SER A 387 -17.04 9.56 3.27
N PHE A 388 -16.23 10.54 3.60
CA PHE A 388 -15.89 10.89 4.98
C PHE A 388 -15.53 12.37 5.07
N GLY A 389 -15.79 12.96 6.24
CA GLY A 389 -15.40 14.32 6.53
C GLY A 389 -13.90 14.44 6.79
N LEU A 390 -13.35 15.63 6.52
CA LEU A 390 -11.98 16.00 6.82
C LEU A 390 -11.94 17.06 7.91
N GLU A 391 -11.06 16.86 8.89
CA GLU A 391 -10.62 17.89 9.83
C GLU A 391 -9.14 18.17 9.68
N LYS A 392 -8.73 19.39 9.99
CA LYS A 392 -7.34 19.81 10.10
C LYS A 392 -7.13 20.42 11.47
N ASN A 393 -6.22 19.84 12.26
CA ASN A 393 -5.97 20.25 13.64
C ASN A 393 -7.26 20.34 14.50
N GLY A 394 -8.16 19.36 14.36
CA GLY A 394 -9.42 19.26 15.10
C GLY A 394 -10.55 20.19 14.60
N ARG A 395 -10.39 20.87 13.47
CA ARG A 395 -11.40 21.74 12.86
C ARG A 395 -11.88 21.12 11.53
N PRO A 396 -13.21 20.95 11.33
CA PRO A 396 -13.75 20.51 10.05
C PRO A 396 -13.35 21.45 8.91
N VAL A 397 -12.88 20.90 7.79
CA VAL A 397 -12.36 21.70 6.65
C VAL A 397 -12.91 21.26 5.29
N GLY A 398 -13.53 20.09 5.20
CA GLY A 398 -14.04 19.56 3.94
C GLY A 398 -14.46 18.11 4.02
N CYS A 399 -14.53 17.44 2.88
CA CYS A 399 -14.85 16.02 2.77
C CYS A 399 -14.19 15.37 1.56
N VAL A 400 -14.13 14.04 1.59
CA VAL A 400 -13.68 13.19 0.48
C VAL A 400 -14.84 12.33 0.04
N LEU A 401 -15.00 12.10 -1.28
CA LEU A 401 -16.06 11.26 -1.82
C LEU A 401 -15.69 10.61 -3.15
N TRP A 402 -16.32 9.47 -3.46
CA TRP A 402 -16.27 8.80 -4.76
C TRP A 402 -17.42 7.79 -4.92
N LEU A 403 -17.76 7.45 -6.17
CA LEU A 403 -18.67 6.34 -6.46
C LEU A 403 -18.00 5.00 -6.15
N CYS A 404 -18.67 4.13 -5.40
CA CYS A 404 -18.11 2.91 -4.86
C CYS A 404 -18.99 1.67 -5.13
N GLY A 405 -18.58 0.52 -4.57
CA GLY A 405 -19.33 -0.73 -4.62
C GLY A 405 -18.98 -1.64 -5.79
N ASN A 406 -18.18 -1.16 -6.73
CA ASN A 406 -17.63 -1.92 -7.85
C ASN A 406 -16.11 -1.75 -7.93
N ARG A 407 -15.46 -2.67 -8.66
CA ARG A 407 -14.09 -2.45 -9.11
C ARG A 407 -14.00 -1.11 -9.86
N PRO A 408 -12.93 -0.32 -9.67
CA PRO A 408 -12.76 0.91 -10.44
C PRO A 408 -12.80 0.64 -11.95
N SER A 409 -13.48 1.53 -12.66
CA SER A 409 -13.60 1.46 -14.12
C SER A 409 -12.29 1.84 -14.81
N ASP A 410 -12.20 1.49 -16.08
CA ASP A 410 -11.11 1.88 -16.98
C ASP A 410 -11.43 3.14 -17.79
N THR A 411 -12.45 3.91 -17.38
CA THR A 411 -12.89 5.15 -18.03
C THR A 411 -12.58 6.38 -17.19
N LEU A 412 -12.66 7.56 -17.81
CA LEU A 412 -12.56 8.86 -17.15
C LEU A 412 -13.93 9.56 -17.05
N GLU A 413 -15.02 8.81 -17.22
CA GLU A 413 -16.37 9.35 -17.20
C GLU A 413 -16.76 9.84 -15.81
N ARG A 414 -17.36 11.02 -15.77
CA ARG A 414 -17.94 11.64 -14.58
C ARG A 414 -19.45 11.79 -14.77
N ARG A 415 -20.17 11.67 -13.68
CA ARG A 415 -21.62 11.91 -13.62
C ARG A 415 -21.89 13.19 -12.86
N LEU A 416 -22.98 13.87 -13.19
CA LEU A 416 -23.40 15.05 -12.46
C LEU A 416 -24.39 14.66 -11.36
N ALA A 417 -24.19 15.20 -10.17
CA ALA A 417 -25.06 14.97 -9.03
C ALA A 417 -25.13 16.23 -8.16
N ASP A 418 -26.25 16.46 -7.51
CA ASP A 418 -26.34 17.50 -6.48
C ASP A 418 -25.77 16.95 -5.17
N ILE A 419 -24.92 17.74 -4.53
CA ILE A 419 -24.25 17.37 -3.29
C ILE A 419 -24.54 18.41 -2.22
N SER A 420 -24.80 17.96 -0.99
CA SER A 420 -24.85 18.82 0.19
C SER A 420 -23.78 18.38 1.18
N VAL A 421 -22.92 19.30 1.57
CA VAL A 421 -21.88 19.11 2.60
C VAL A 421 -22.29 19.92 3.82
N GLN A 422 -22.42 19.28 4.98
CA GLN A 422 -22.92 19.88 6.21
C GLN A 422 -21.85 19.82 7.32
N GLY A 423 -21.90 20.73 8.28
CA GLY A 423 -20.99 20.77 9.42
C GLY A 423 -19.63 21.40 9.10
N VAL A 424 -19.53 22.11 7.97
CA VAL A 424 -18.32 22.82 7.59
C VAL A 424 -18.65 24.12 6.85
N THR A 425 -17.97 25.20 7.24
CA THR A 425 -18.05 26.49 6.54
C THR A 425 -16.87 26.64 5.61
N MET A 426 -17.13 26.79 4.30
CA MET A 426 -16.14 27.01 3.28
C MET A 426 -16.38 28.35 2.59
N LYS A 427 -15.40 29.26 2.63
CA LYS A 427 -15.47 30.60 1.99
C LYS A 427 -15.15 30.55 0.51
N ASP A 428 -14.21 29.70 0.15
CA ASP A 428 -13.71 29.48 -1.22
C ASP A 428 -13.59 27.98 -1.50
N PRO A 429 -14.75 27.27 -1.61
CA PRO A 429 -14.75 25.82 -1.82
C PRO A 429 -14.14 25.48 -3.18
N VAL A 430 -13.29 24.47 -3.20
CA VAL A 430 -12.65 23.95 -4.38
C VAL A 430 -12.84 22.44 -4.50
N TYR A 431 -12.80 21.95 -5.73
CA TYR A 431 -12.78 20.55 -6.10
C TYR A 431 -11.34 20.13 -6.38
N VAL A 432 -10.82 19.16 -5.66
CA VAL A 432 -9.52 18.57 -5.90
C VAL A 432 -9.71 17.19 -6.53
N ASP A 433 -9.33 17.06 -7.78
CA ASP A 433 -9.30 15.77 -8.47
C ASP A 433 -8.03 15.01 -8.07
N MET A 434 -8.18 13.97 -7.25
CA MET A 434 -7.02 13.26 -6.71
C MET A 434 -6.25 12.46 -7.77
N LEU A 435 -6.88 12.13 -8.92
CA LEU A 435 -6.18 11.43 -9.99
C LEU A 435 -5.30 12.38 -10.79
N THR A 436 -5.81 13.56 -11.16
CA THR A 436 -5.06 14.56 -11.97
C THR A 436 -4.18 15.48 -11.14
N GLY A 437 -4.51 15.67 -9.86
CA GLY A 437 -3.95 16.70 -8.99
C GLY A 437 -4.52 18.10 -9.27
N TYR A 438 -5.41 18.26 -10.26
CA TYR A 438 -5.99 19.56 -10.57
C TYR A 438 -6.93 20.04 -9.47
N VAL A 439 -6.86 21.34 -9.22
CA VAL A 439 -7.76 22.08 -8.32
C VAL A 439 -8.67 22.95 -9.18
N HIS A 440 -9.98 22.78 -8.97
CA HIS A 440 -11.01 23.45 -9.76
C HIS A 440 -11.84 24.39 -8.90
N ASP A 441 -12.27 25.51 -9.49
CA ASP A 441 -13.18 26.46 -8.86
C ASP A 441 -14.62 25.90 -8.84
N LEU A 442 -15.24 25.92 -7.67
CA LEU A 442 -16.62 25.50 -7.50
C LEU A 442 -17.63 26.66 -7.47
N LYS A 443 -17.19 27.92 -7.55
CA LYS A 443 -18.08 29.09 -7.43
C LYS A 443 -19.26 29.08 -8.37
N GLY A 444 -19.07 28.55 -9.59
CA GLY A 444 -20.12 28.49 -10.60
C GLY A 444 -21.25 27.52 -10.31
N ILE A 445 -21.07 26.57 -9.38
CA ILE A 445 -22.05 25.54 -9.05
C ILE A 445 -22.48 25.55 -7.57
N VAL A 446 -21.95 26.51 -6.78
CA VAL A 446 -22.40 26.71 -5.38
C VAL A 446 -23.76 27.37 -5.35
N ASP A 447 -24.73 26.76 -4.67
CA ASP A 447 -26.01 27.41 -4.36
C ASP A 447 -25.79 28.40 -3.21
N ASN A 448 -25.64 29.67 -3.56
CA ASN A 448 -25.30 30.73 -2.62
C ASN A 448 -26.42 31.04 -1.60
N TYR A 449 -27.64 30.53 -1.79
CA TYR A 449 -28.76 30.80 -0.88
C TYR A 449 -28.56 30.11 0.46
N TYR A 450 -28.06 28.88 0.47
CA TYR A 450 -27.91 28.09 1.68
C TYR A 450 -26.54 28.25 2.38
N ALA A 451 -25.52 28.67 1.69
CA ALA A 451 -24.12 28.72 2.20
C ALA A 451 -23.93 29.74 3.35
N ARG A 452 -24.89 30.64 3.59
CA ARG A 452 -24.80 31.72 4.59
C ARG A 452 -25.53 31.45 5.90
N GLU A 453 -26.48 30.54 5.92
CA GLU A 453 -27.37 30.34 7.10
C GLU A 453 -27.13 29.08 7.91
N TYR A 454 -26.51 28.00 7.33
CA TYR A 454 -26.64 26.68 7.95
C TYR A 454 -25.35 25.87 8.02
N ASP A 455 -24.15 26.44 7.91
CA ASP A 455 -22.89 25.67 7.80
C ASP A 455 -23.01 24.52 6.76
N THR A 456 -23.69 24.83 5.66
CA THR A 456 -24.01 23.86 4.59
C THR A 456 -23.63 24.45 3.25
N VAL A 457 -22.87 23.65 2.47
CA VAL A 457 -22.53 23.98 1.09
C VAL A 457 -23.31 23.06 0.17
N ILE A 458 -24.16 23.63 -0.70
CA ILE A 458 -24.89 22.89 -1.74
C ILE A 458 -24.23 23.15 -3.08
N LEU A 459 -23.88 22.08 -3.77
CA LEU A 459 -23.23 22.06 -5.07
C LEU A 459 -24.17 21.43 -6.09
N LYS A 460 -24.51 22.15 -7.15
CA LYS A 460 -25.36 21.69 -8.24
C LYS A 460 -24.52 21.12 -9.38
N ASP A 461 -25.02 20.06 -10.00
CA ASP A 461 -24.32 19.42 -11.15
C ASP A 461 -22.85 19.11 -10.85
N PHE A 462 -22.55 18.67 -9.63
CA PHE A 462 -21.19 18.33 -9.20
C PHE A 462 -20.68 17.09 -9.93
N PRO A 463 -19.50 17.15 -10.55
CA PRO A 463 -18.93 16.01 -11.27
C PRO A 463 -18.36 14.95 -10.31
N ILE A 464 -19.07 13.85 -10.14
CA ILE A 464 -18.67 12.70 -9.32
C ILE A 464 -18.33 11.49 -10.18
N TRP A 465 -17.38 10.68 -9.76
CA TRP A 465 -16.94 9.47 -10.42
C TRP A 465 -16.35 8.45 -9.44
N ASP A 466 -15.80 7.36 -9.96
CA ASP A 466 -15.23 6.26 -9.18
C ASP A 466 -13.76 6.46 -8.76
N SER A 467 -13.27 7.71 -8.86
CA SER A 467 -11.99 8.15 -8.32
C SER A 467 -12.22 9.16 -7.20
N PRO A 468 -11.40 9.16 -6.14
CA PRO A 468 -11.55 10.10 -5.03
C PRO A 468 -11.45 11.56 -5.45
N VAL A 469 -12.36 12.35 -4.87
CA VAL A 469 -12.42 13.80 -5.00
C VAL A 469 -12.46 14.41 -3.61
N VAL A 470 -11.81 15.55 -3.43
CA VAL A 470 -11.86 16.31 -2.18
C VAL A 470 -12.58 17.63 -2.42
N ILE A 471 -13.57 17.93 -1.57
CA ILE A 471 -14.18 19.24 -1.46
C ILE A 471 -13.62 19.90 -0.20
N ILE A 472 -12.96 21.03 -0.35
CA ILE A 472 -12.24 21.68 0.76
C ILE A 472 -12.19 23.20 0.53
N ASP A 473 -12.05 23.99 1.60
CA ASP A 473 -11.75 25.41 1.43
C ASP A 473 -10.34 25.57 0.84
N ARG A 474 -10.19 26.42 -0.16
CA ARG A 474 -8.91 26.65 -0.85
C ARG A 474 -7.78 27.05 0.10
N SER A 475 -8.09 27.80 1.16
CA SER A 475 -7.12 28.25 2.16
C SER A 475 -6.51 27.10 3.00
N GLU A 476 -7.17 25.93 3.02
CA GLU A 476 -6.71 24.75 3.77
C GLU A 476 -5.80 23.82 2.97
N LEU A 477 -5.72 24.03 1.64
CA LEU A 477 -4.87 23.21 0.79
C LEU A 477 -3.39 23.45 1.12
N PRO A 478 -2.63 22.42 1.51
CA PRO A 478 -1.19 22.51 1.52
C PRO A 478 -0.66 22.47 0.08
N ASN A 479 0.46 23.07 -0.19
CA ASN A 479 1.22 22.87 -1.43
C ASN A 479 0.40 23.11 -2.73
N LEU A 480 -0.44 24.16 -2.78
CA LEU A 480 -1.15 24.56 -3.98
C LEU A 480 -0.27 25.40 -4.90
N THR A 481 -0.06 24.96 -6.13
CA THR A 481 0.48 25.78 -7.22
C THR A 481 -0.68 26.43 -7.97
N ASN A 482 -0.80 27.76 -7.89
CA ASN A 482 -1.82 28.49 -8.61
C ASN A 482 -1.43 28.68 -10.08
N PHE A 483 -2.38 28.46 -10.99
CA PHE A 483 -2.19 28.89 -12.37
C PHE A 483 -2.46 30.39 -12.46
N SER A 484 -1.59 31.14 -13.15
CA SER A 484 -1.86 32.52 -13.49
C SER A 484 -3.12 32.57 -14.34
N ARG A 485 -4.12 33.35 -13.92
CA ARG A 485 -5.25 33.69 -14.79
C ARG A 485 -4.62 34.42 -15.98
N HIS A 486 -4.63 33.80 -17.15
CA HIS A 486 -4.54 34.56 -18.36
C HIS A 486 -5.87 35.32 -18.49
N GLU A 487 -5.82 36.60 -18.21
CA GLU A 487 -6.92 37.55 -18.46
C GLU A 487 -7.27 37.60 -19.95
#